data_613d69faeacd0bcc207cd06a96446aac
#
_entry.id   613d69faeacd0bcc207cd06a96446aac
#
_cell.length_a   1.000
_cell.length_b   1.000
_cell.length_c   1.000
_cell.angle_alpha   90.00
_cell.angle_beta   90.00
_cell.angle_gamma   90.00
#
_symmetry.space_group_name_H-M   'P 1'
#
loop_
_entity.id
_entity.type
_entity.pdbx_description
1 polymer ?
#
loop_
_entity_poly.entity_id
_entity_poly.type
_entity_poly.pdbx_seq_one_letter_code
_entity_poly.pdbx_strand_id
1 'polypeptide(L)'
;MLLKLAPLLLAIGYGLLMLRFSVWQTKRMLDAQSKPLVDAEITALAGRMARALGLEAIKVYVFEMDAVNGLAAPDGRIFLTRGFLAARARGDVTSEELASVIAHELGHVALGHIRRRMIDFTGQNAVFVVLSAFLNRFLPFIGIWIANLISTALMARLSRRDEFEADAYASALLVKAGIGTAPQKSLFVKLEALTGARGAGIPVWLRSHPHAPERIAAIEANEARWGTVSG
;
A
#
# COMPACT_ATOMS: atom_id res chain seq x y z
N MET A 1 -32.60 -5.44 -28.70
CA MET A 1 -32.15 -4.96 -27.38
C MET A 1 -30.75 -5.47 -27.04
N LEU A 2 -30.45 -6.74 -27.21
CA LEU A 2 -29.11 -7.33 -26.97
C LEU A 2 -27.97 -6.70 -27.78
N LEU A 3 -28.19 -6.35 -29.04
CA LEU A 3 -27.17 -5.73 -29.91
C LEU A 3 -26.68 -4.34 -29.39
N LYS A 4 -27.54 -3.60 -28.68
CA LYS A 4 -27.20 -2.30 -28.07
C LYS A 4 -26.37 -2.45 -26.79
N LEU A 5 -26.41 -3.61 -26.15
CA LEU A 5 -25.62 -3.94 -24.95
C LEU A 5 -24.28 -4.59 -25.29
N ALA A 6 -24.09 -5.07 -26.52
CA ALA A 6 -22.87 -5.76 -26.94
C ALA A 6 -21.58 -4.94 -26.68
N PRO A 7 -21.49 -3.64 -27.01
CA PRO A 7 -20.29 -2.85 -26.71
C PRO A 7 -20.00 -2.76 -25.21
N LEU A 8 -21.02 -2.65 -24.38
CA LEU A 8 -20.89 -2.59 -22.91
C LEU A 8 -20.37 -3.93 -22.35
N LEU A 9 -20.95 -5.04 -22.82
CA LEU A 9 -20.51 -6.38 -22.39
C LEU A 9 -19.08 -6.68 -22.84
N LEU A 10 -18.70 -6.26 -24.05
CA LEU A 10 -17.32 -6.37 -24.54
C LEU A 10 -16.35 -5.54 -23.71
N ALA A 11 -16.71 -4.30 -23.35
CA ALA A 11 -15.88 -3.45 -22.51
C ALA A 11 -15.70 -4.04 -21.10
N ILE A 12 -16.76 -4.59 -20.50
CA ILE A 12 -16.69 -5.28 -19.20
C ILE A 12 -15.81 -6.53 -19.33
N GLY A 13 -16.02 -7.37 -20.34
CA GLY A 13 -15.23 -8.58 -20.59
C GLY A 13 -13.74 -8.27 -20.77
N TYR A 14 -13.44 -7.25 -21.56
CA TYR A 14 -12.07 -6.75 -21.76
C TYR A 14 -11.46 -6.25 -20.43
N GLY A 15 -12.19 -5.45 -19.67
CA GLY A 15 -11.73 -4.96 -18.35
C GLY A 15 -11.40 -6.09 -17.38
N LEU A 16 -12.26 -7.12 -17.31
CA LEU A 16 -12.02 -8.31 -16.48
C LEU A 16 -10.81 -9.13 -16.95
N LEU A 17 -10.64 -9.27 -18.27
CA LEU A 17 -9.48 -9.95 -18.84
C LEU A 17 -8.18 -9.21 -18.51
N MET A 18 -8.15 -7.89 -18.71
CA MET A 18 -6.99 -7.06 -18.40
C MET A 18 -6.65 -7.05 -16.90
N LEU A 19 -7.68 -7.06 -16.04
CA LEU A 19 -7.49 -7.17 -14.59
C LEU A 19 -6.81 -8.50 -14.23
N ARG A 20 -7.30 -9.63 -14.78
CA ARG A 20 -6.70 -10.95 -14.54
C ARG A 20 -5.28 -11.04 -15.08
N PHE A 21 -5.05 -10.49 -16.27
CA PHE A 21 -3.71 -10.43 -16.87
C PHE A 21 -2.74 -9.62 -16.01
N SER A 22 -3.16 -8.44 -15.51
CA SER A 22 -2.35 -7.59 -14.64
C SER A 22 -1.98 -8.30 -13.33
N VAL A 23 -2.95 -8.98 -12.68
CA VAL A 23 -2.68 -9.78 -11.47
C VAL A 23 -1.68 -10.90 -11.75
N TRP A 24 -1.87 -11.62 -12.85
CA TRP A 24 -0.97 -12.71 -13.25
C TRP A 24 0.45 -12.19 -13.55
N GLN A 25 0.59 -11.10 -14.29
CA GLN A 25 1.88 -10.49 -14.60
C GLN A 25 2.60 -10.02 -13.35
N THR A 26 1.89 -9.34 -12.44
CA THR A 26 2.45 -8.89 -11.16
C THR A 26 2.93 -10.06 -10.34
N LYS A 27 2.11 -11.12 -10.21
CA LYS A 27 2.50 -12.34 -9.48
C LYS A 27 3.75 -12.97 -10.09
N ARG A 28 3.80 -13.13 -11.41
CA ARG A 28 4.96 -13.71 -12.11
C ARG A 28 6.24 -12.88 -11.90
N MET A 29 6.15 -11.56 -11.93
CA MET A 29 7.28 -10.68 -11.66
C MET A 29 7.77 -10.85 -10.22
N LEU A 30 6.85 -10.84 -9.24
CA LEU A 30 7.18 -11.05 -7.84
C LEU A 30 7.81 -12.43 -7.61
N ASP A 31 7.27 -13.48 -8.21
CA ASP A 31 7.82 -14.84 -8.11
C ASP A 31 9.24 -14.95 -8.69
N ALA A 32 9.52 -14.21 -9.79
CA ALA A 32 10.83 -14.24 -10.44
C ALA A 32 11.90 -13.41 -9.69
N GLN A 33 11.49 -12.38 -8.95
CA GLN A 33 12.40 -11.41 -8.32
C GLN A 33 12.35 -11.43 -6.79
N SER A 34 11.81 -12.46 -6.17
CA SER A 34 11.77 -12.55 -4.72
C SER A 34 12.17 -13.93 -4.20
N LYS A 35 12.62 -13.94 -2.94
CA LYS A 35 13.00 -15.14 -2.19
C LYS A 35 12.33 -15.10 -0.82
N PRO A 36 12.00 -16.25 -0.21
CA PRO A 36 11.54 -16.29 1.17
C PRO A 36 12.52 -15.55 2.08
N LEU A 37 11.99 -14.74 3.01
CA LEU A 37 12.83 -14.08 4.01
C LEU A 37 13.39 -15.11 4.99
N VAL A 38 14.73 -15.14 5.09
CA VAL A 38 15.45 -15.97 6.05
C VAL A 38 16.10 -15.04 7.07
N ASP A 39 15.35 -14.68 8.12
CA ASP A 39 15.79 -13.83 9.22
C ASP A 39 15.02 -14.22 10.48
N ALA A 40 15.74 -14.68 11.51
CA ALA A 40 15.12 -15.23 12.71
C ALA A 40 14.32 -14.19 13.50
N GLU A 41 14.81 -12.96 13.59
CA GLU A 41 14.21 -11.90 14.38
C GLU A 41 12.93 -11.37 13.73
N ILE A 42 12.97 -11.05 12.43
CA ILE A 42 11.79 -10.62 11.70
C ILE A 42 10.75 -11.76 11.63
N THR A 43 11.20 -13.01 11.48
CA THR A 43 10.31 -14.17 11.49
C THR A 43 9.62 -14.36 12.84
N ALA A 44 10.33 -14.14 13.96
CA ALA A 44 9.75 -14.20 15.28
C ALA A 44 8.67 -13.12 15.50
N LEU A 45 8.94 -11.86 15.04
CA LEU A 45 7.99 -10.77 15.09
C LEU A 45 6.76 -11.03 14.20
N ALA A 46 6.98 -11.52 12.98
CA ALA A 46 5.90 -11.95 12.07
C ALA A 46 5.06 -13.08 12.68
N GLY A 47 5.70 -14.01 13.40
CA GLY A 47 5.02 -15.08 14.14
C GLY A 47 4.16 -14.57 15.29
N ARG A 48 4.59 -13.52 16.01
CA ARG A 48 3.76 -12.85 17.05
C ARG A 48 2.51 -12.22 16.42
N MET A 49 2.66 -11.53 15.29
CA MET A 49 1.53 -10.95 14.54
C MET A 49 0.60 -12.03 13.99
N ALA A 50 1.15 -13.14 13.45
CA ALA A 50 0.36 -14.27 12.98
C ALA A 50 -0.53 -14.85 14.08
N ARG A 51 0.04 -15.11 15.27
CA ARG A 51 -0.73 -15.57 16.43
C ARG A 51 -1.82 -14.58 16.85
N ALA A 52 -1.51 -13.28 16.84
CA ALA A 52 -2.49 -12.25 17.16
C ALA A 52 -3.68 -12.23 16.19
N LEU A 53 -3.47 -12.64 14.94
CA LEU A 53 -4.50 -12.74 13.88
C LEU A 53 -5.17 -14.12 13.81
N GLY A 54 -4.69 -15.12 14.56
CA GLY A 54 -5.16 -16.51 14.44
C GLY A 54 -4.72 -17.18 13.14
N LEU A 55 -3.62 -16.72 12.53
CA LEU A 55 -3.03 -17.28 11.32
C LEU A 55 -1.91 -18.26 11.67
N GLU A 56 -1.71 -19.27 10.82
CA GLU A 56 -0.58 -20.19 10.93
C GLU A 56 0.76 -19.48 10.75
N ALA A 57 0.87 -18.64 9.71
CA ALA A 57 2.07 -17.85 9.43
C ALA A 57 1.75 -16.64 8.55
N ILE A 58 2.60 -15.61 8.63
CA ILE A 58 2.66 -14.52 7.67
C ILE A 58 3.82 -14.79 6.72
N LYS A 59 3.53 -14.90 5.42
CA LYS A 59 4.53 -15.19 4.39
C LYS A 59 5.24 -13.91 3.99
N VAL A 60 6.50 -13.76 4.42
CA VAL A 60 7.34 -12.60 4.11
C VAL A 60 8.44 -13.01 3.13
N TYR A 61 8.67 -12.19 2.13
CA TYR A 61 9.66 -12.40 1.07
C TYR A 61 10.58 -11.18 0.96
N VAL A 62 11.77 -11.40 0.42
CA VAL A 62 12.69 -10.34 0.02
C VAL A 62 12.52 -10.09 -1.47
N PHE A 63 12.19 -8.87 -1.86
CA PHE A 63 12.13 -8.45 -3.25
C PHE A 63 13.45 -7.78 -3.66
N GLU A 64 14.02 -8.20 -4.79
CA GLU A 64 15.33 -7.76 -5.29
C GLU A 64 15.27 -6.33 -5.86
N MET A 65 15.10 -5.35 -4.98
CA MET A 65 15.07 -3.93 -5.31
C MET A 65 15.90 -3.14 -4.29
N ASP A 66 16.74 -2.21 -4.75
CA ASP A 66 17.62 -1.40 -3.89
C ASP A 66 16.91 -0.25 -3.17
N ALA A 67 15.79 0.20 -3.69
CA ALA A 67 15.00 1.21 -3.02
C ALA A 67 14.38 0.66 -1.73
N VAL A 68 14.33 1.48 -0.69
CA VAL A 68 13.63 1.17 0.56
C VAL A 68 12.12 1.17 0.31
N ASN A 69 11.48 0.01 0.36
CA ASN A 69 10.03 -0.14 0.15
C ASN A 69 9.48 -1.45 0.76
N GLY A 70 8.21 -1.43 1.16
CA GLY A 70 7.37 -2.59 1.44
C GLY A 70 6.29 -2.71 0.37
N LEU A 71 5.80 -3.90 0.12
CA LEU A 71 4.65 -4.12 -0.76
C LEU A 71 3.93 -5.42 -0.41
N ALA A 72 2.63 -5.43 -0.67
CA ALA A 72 1.80 -6.61 -0.52
C ALA A 72 1.31 -7.10 -1.89
N ALA A 73 1.26 -8.41 -2.06
CA ALA A 73 0.68 -9.01 -3.25
C ALA A 73 -0.82 -9.32 -3.05
N PRO A 74 -1.59 -9.42 -4.14
CA PRO A 74 -3.01 -9.78 -4.08
C PRO A 74 -3.30 -11.15 -3.45
N ASP A 75 -2.30 -12.02 -3.35
CA ASP A 75 -2.38 -13.34 -2.73
C ASP A 75 -2.03 -13.33 -1.23
N GLY A 76 -1.82 -12.16 -0.64
CA GLY A 76 -1.55 -11.97 0.80
C GLY A 76 -0.09 -12.13 1.19
N ARG A 77 0.83 -12.34 0.25
CA ARG A 77 2.27 -12.33 0.53
C ARG A 77 2.77 -10.91 0.76
N ILE A 78 3.68 -10.76 1.71
CA ILE A 78 4.31 -9.48 2.03
C ILE A 78 5.75 -9.51 1.55
N PHE A 79 6.21 -8.41 0.99
CA PHE A 79 7.57 -8.27 0.48
C PHE A 79 8.25 -7.08 1.13
N LEU A 80 9.45 -7.31 1.64
CA LEU A 80 10.41 -6.28 2.02
C LEU A 80 11.47 -6.20 0.94
N THR A 81 11.86 -5.01 0.54
CA THR A 81 12.91 -4.86 -0.46
C THR A 81 14.29 -5.13 0.13
N ARG A 82 15.24 -5.52 -0.72
CA ARG A 82 16.65 -5.63 -0.36
C ARG A 82 17.18 -4.31 0.25
N GLY A 83 16.70 -3.15 -0.22
CA GLY A 83 17.03 -1.86 0.33
C GLY A 83 16.68 -1.70 1.81
N PHE A 84 15.53 -2.22 2.26
CA PHE A 84 15.17 -2.24 3.69
C PHE A 84 16.09 -3.13 4.51
N LEU A 85 16.39 -4.34 4.01
CA LEU A 85 17.31 -5.25 4.73
C LEU A 85 18.72 -4.69 4.80
N ALA A 86 19.18 -4.01 3.75
CA ALA A 86 20.47 -3.32 3.76
C ALA A 86 20.48 -2.14 4.76
N ALA A 87 19.39 -1.38 4.88
CA ALA A 87 19.24 -0.33 5.89
C ALA A 87 19.28 -0.92 7.31
N ARG A 88 18.62 -2.06 7.54
CA ARG A 88 18.69 -2.76 8.83
C ARG A 88 20.12 -3.26 9.13
N ALA A 89 20.81 -3.83 8.16
CA ALA A 89 22.19 -4.31 8.34
C ALA A 89 23.17 -3.18 8.70
N ARG A 90 22.88 -1.93 8.30
CA ARG A 90 23.63 -0.74 8.71
C ARG A 90 23.20 -0.16 10.06
N GLY A 91 22.13 -0.66 10.66
CA GLY A 91 21.56 -0.12 11.90
C GLY A 91 20.67 1.12 11.70
N ASP A 92 20.32 1.49 10.45
CA ASP A 92 19.46 2.63 10.15
C ASP A 92 18.01 2.36 10.59
N VAL A 93 17.56 1.10 10.49
CA VAL A 93 16.23 0.64 10.92
C VAL A 93 16.34 -0.62 11.77
N THR A 94 15.37 -0.83 12.67
CA THR A 94 15.32 -2.02 13.56
C THR A 94 14.42 -3.11 12.96
N SER A 95 14.43 -4.29 13.55
CA SER A 95 13.54 -5.39 13.17
C SER A 95 12.08 -5.10 13.51
N GLU A 96 11.82 -4.39 14.62
CA GLU A 96 10.49 -3.95 15.03
C GLU A 96 9.93 -2.89 14.07
N GLU A 97 10.79 -2.00 13.56
CA GLU A 97 10.42 -1.03 12.52
C GLU A 97 10.06 -1.75 11.22
N LEU A 98 10.79 -2.81 10.82
CA LEU A 98 10.43 -3.65 9.68
C LEU A 98 9.14 -4.45 9.94
N ALA A 99 8.92 -4.90 11.17
CA ALA A 99 7.65 -5.53 11.56
C ALA A 99 6.47 -4.57 11.42
N SER A 100 6.66 -3.26 11.67
CA SER A 100 5.62 -2.25 11.44
C SER A 100 5.28 -2.08 9.96
N VAL A 101 6.27 -2.21 9.05
CA VAL A 101 6.02 -2.26 7.60
C VAL A 101 5.18 -3.49 7.25
N ILE A 102 5.56 -4.67 7.77
CA ILE A 102 4.80 -5.90 7.53
C ILE A 102 3.35 -5.74 8.01
N ALA A 103 3.13 -5.16 9.18
CA ALA A 103 1.80 -4.92 9.74
C ALA A 103 0.98 -3.95 8.86
N HIS A 104 1.61 -2.89 8.32
CA HIS A 104 0.99 -1.93 7.42
C HIS A 104 0.57 -2.59 6.09
N GLU A 105 1.46 -3.36 5.48
CA GLU A 105 1.16 -4.09 4.25
C GLU A 105 0.05 -5.14 4.45
N LEU A 106 0.02 -5.80 5.63
CA LEU A 106 -1.09 -6.67 6.01
C LEU A 106 -2.41 -5.91 6.13
N GLY A 107 -2.38 -4.65 6.58
CA GLY A 107 -3.54 -3.77 6.59
C GLY A 107 -4.12 -3.59 5.19
N HIS A 108 -3.28 -3.34 4.18
CA HIS A 108 -3.72 -3.24 2.79
C HIS A 108 -4.34 -4.55 2.26
N VAL A 109 -3.81 -5.70 2.68
CA VAL A 109 -4.37 -7.02 2.32
C VAL A 109 -5.71 -7.24 3.02
N ALA A 110 -5.74 -7.09 4.35
CA ALA A 110 -6.92 -7.40 5.18
C ALA A 110 -8.13 -6.51 4.86
N LEU A 111 -7.89 -5.23 4.57
CA LEU A 111 -8.92 -4.25 4.22
C LEU A 111 -9.28 -4.25 2.73
N GLY A 112 -8.61 -5.09 1.92
CA GLY A 112 -8.89 -5.24 0.50
C GLY A 112 -8.48 -4.03 -0.35
N HIS A 113 -7.57 -3.18 0.13
CA HIS A 113 -7.12 -1.98 -0.58
C HIS A 113 -6.50 -2.32 -1.93
N ILE A 114 -5.72 -3.42 -2.02
CA ILE A 114 -5.09 -3.87 -3.27
C ILE A 114 -6.16 -4.17 -4.32
N ARG A 115 -7.19 -4.92 -3.95
CA ARG A 115 -8.31 -5.25 -4.85
C ARG A 115 -9.10 -4.00 -5.22
N ARG A 116 -9.36 -3.12 -4.25
CA ARG A 116 -10.05 -1.84 -4.47
C ARG A 116 -9.27 -0.98 -5.45
N ARG A 117 -7.97 -0.76 -5.26
CA ARG A 117 -7.11 0.02 -6.18
C ARG A 117 -7.12 -0.51 -7.62
N MET A 118 -7.16 -1.83 -7.81
CA MET A 118 -7.26 -2.42 -9.15
C MET A 118 -8.62 -2.13 -9.81
N ILE A 119 -9.70 -2.16 -9.03
CA ILE A 119 -11.05 -1.83 -9.51
C ILE A 119 -11.16 -0.32 -9.74
N ASP A 120 -10.65 0.49 -8.82
CA ASP A 120 -10.69 1.96 -8.86
C ASP A 120 -9.91 2.51 -10.05
N PHE A 121 -8.77 1.92 -10.41
CA PHE A 121 -8.03 2.30 -11.61
C PHE A 121 -8.87 2.11 -12.89
N THR A 122 -9.60 1.01 -12.98
CA THR A 122 -10.53 0.76 -14.10
C THR A 122 -11.72 1.72 -14.04
N GLY A 123 -12.28 1.95 -12.85
CA GLY A 123 -13.37 2.88 -12.61
C GLY A 123 -12.97 4.34 -12.83
N GLN A 124 -11.75 4.74 -12.46
CA GLN A 124 -11.21 6.07 -12.70
C GLN A 124 -11.20 6.40 -14.21
N ASN A 125 -10.73 5.46 -15.04
CA ASN A 125 -10.73 5.65 -16.48
C ASN A 125 -12.16 5.82 -17.03
N ALA A 126 -13.12 5.06 -16.53
CA ALA A 126 -14.53 5.19 -16.91
C ALA A 126 -15.10 6.54 -16.46
N VAL A 127 -14.87 6.96 -15.21
CA VAL A 127 -15.29 8.27 -14.71
C VAL A 127 -14.64 9.40 -15.50
N PHE A 128 -13.34 9.30 -15.78
CA PHE A 128 -12.62 10.28 -16.59
C PHE A 128 -13.24 10.40 -17.99
N VAL A 129 -13.51 9.28 -18.67
CA VAL A 129 -14.12 9.27 -20.02
C VAL A 129 -15.51 9.91 -20.01
N VAL A 130 -16.38 9.50 -19.08
CA VAL A 130 -17.74 10.05 -18.96
C VAL A 130 -17.69 11.55 -18.63
N LEU A 131 -16.87 11.94 -17.66
CA LEU A 131 -16.73 13.33 -17.23
C LEU A 131 -16.13 14.20 -18.35
N SER A 132 -15.12 13.68 -19.06
CA SER A 132 -14.53 14.36 -20.22
C SER A 132 -15.54 14.57 -21.35
N ALA A 133 -16.32 13.54 -21.69
CA ALA A 133 -17.35 13.64 -22.70
C ALA A 133 -18.43 14.67 -22.32
N PHE A 134 -18.86 14.65 -21.05
CA PHE A 134 -19.83 15.61 -20.53
C PHE A 134 -19.29 17.05 -20.53
N LEU A 135 -18.12 17.26 -19.95
CA LEU A 135 -17.54 18.61 -19.79
C LEU A 135 -17.13 19.21 -21.14
N ASN A 136 -16.58 18.42 -22.08
CA ASN A 136 -16.22 18.92 -23.41
C ASN A 136 -17.41 19.40 -24.24
N ARG A 137 -18.63 18.95 -23.90
CA ARG A 137 -19.84 19.47 -24.55
C ARG A 137 -20.11 20.95 -24.23
N PHE A 138 -19.75 21.38 -23.00
CA PHE A 138 -20.00 22.73 -22.52
C PHE A 138 -18.73 23.60 -22.52
N LEU A 139 -17.56 22.99 -22.37
CA LEU A 139 -16.26 23.64 -22.25
C LEU A 139 -15.26 22.93 -23.18
N PRO A 140 -15.34 23.14 -24.51
CA PRO A 140 -14.43 22.55 -25.47
C PRO A 140 -12.97 22.85 -25.10
N PHE A 141 -12.07 21.86 -25.24
CA PHE A 141 -10.64 21.90 -24.92
C PHE A 141 -10.29 22.00 -23.43
N ILE A 142 -11.10 22.68 -22.59
CA ILE A 142 -10.85 22.82 -21.14
C ILE A 142 -11.48 21.68 -20.36
N GLY A 143 -12.58 21.11 -20.84
CA GLY A 143 -13.34 20.06 -20.16
C GLY A 143 -12.52 18.83 -19.84
N ILE A 144 -11.59 18.43 -20.70
CA ILE A 144 -10.69 17.29 -20.47
C ILE A 144 -9.70 17.55 -19.32
N TRP A 145 -9.20 18.78 -19.20
CA TRP A 145 -8.29 19.18 -18.13
C TRP A 145 -9.01 19.18 -16.77
N ILE A 146 -10.24 19.70 -16.74
CA ILE A 146 -11.07 19.68 -15.53
C ILE A 146 -11.41 18.25 -15.12
N ALA A 147 -11.80 17.39 -16.08
CA ALA A 147 -12.06 15.98 -15.83
C ALA A 147 -10.84 15.26 -15.23
N ASN A 148 -9.65 15.53 -15.81
CA ASN A 148 -8.41 14.96 -15.30
C ASN A 148 -8.10 15.44 -13.86
N LEU A 149 -8.26 16.73 -13.59
CA LEU A 149 -8.05 17.31 -12.27
C LEU A 149 -8.98 16.68 -11.23
N ILE A 150 -10.27 16.58 -11.54
CA ILE A 150 -11.27 15.97 -10.64
C ILE A 150 -10.96 14.50 -10.40
N SER A 151 -10.69 13.73 -11.46
CA SER A 151 -10.37 12.31 -11.35
C SER A 151 -9.11 12.07 -10.51
N THR A 152 -8.06 12.87 -10.75
CA THR A 152 -6.79 12.80 -9.98
C THR A 152 -7.00 13.17 -8.52
N ALA A 153 -7.74 14.24 -8.23
CA ALA A 153 -8.03 14.65 -6.86
C ALA A 153 -8.85 13.59 -6.09
N LEU A 154 -9.82 12.96 -6.76
CA LEU A 154 -10.60 11.88 -6.17
C LEU A 154 -9.73 10.68 -5.81
N MET A 155 -8.86 10.24 -6.74
CA MET A 155 -7.95 9.11 -6.50
C MET A 155 -6.93 9.40 -5.39
N ALA A 156 -6.38 10.61 -5.35
CA ALA A 156 -5.47 11.02 -4.29
C ALA A 156 -6.17 10.97 -2.91
N ARG A 157 -7.46 11.37 -2.85
CA ARG A 157 -8.25 11.30 -1.62
C ARG A 157 -8.52 9.87 -1.16
N LEU A 158 -8.87 8.98 -2.08
CA LEU A 158 -9.11 7.56 -1.79
C LEU A 158 -7.80 6.88 -1.33
N SER A 159 -6.70 7.11 -2.04
CA SER A 159 -5.38 6.58 -1.67
C SER A 159 -4.96 7.03 -0.27
N ARG A 160 -5.15 8.31 0.08
CA ARG A 160 -4.84 8.83 1.43
C ARG A 160 -5.66 8.13 2.51
N ARG A 161 -6.95 7.92 2.28
CA ARG A 161 -7.82 7.21 3.23
C ARG A 161 -7.34 5.77 3.46
N ASP A 162 -6.96 5.06 2.39
CA ASP A 162 -6.43 3.70 2.48
C ASP A 162 -5.16 3.63 3.34
N GLU A 163 -4.29 4.66 3.28
CA GLU A 163 -3.09 4.73 4.12
C GLU A 163 -3.43 4.86 5.61
N PHE A 164 -4.37 5.76 5.97
CA PHE A 164 -4.79 5.90 7.37
C PHE A 164 -5.48 4.63 7.90
N GLU A 165 -6.29 3.96 7.08
CA GLU A 165 -6.93 2.69 7.43
C GLU A 165 -5.86 1.59 7.65
N ALA A 166 -4.85 1.50 6.78
CA ALA A 166 -3.75 0.54 6.91
C ALA A 166 -2.89 0.83 8.15
N ASP A 167 -2.63 2.10 8.47
CA ASP A 167 -1.91 2.49 9.69
C ASP A 167 -2.67 2.15 10.96
N ALA A 168 -3.96 2.42 11.00
CA ALA A 168 -4.80 2.07 12.15
C ALA A 168 -4.84 0.55 12.36
N TYR A 169 -4.94 -0.22 11.28
CA TYR A 169 -4.84 -1.69 11.33
C TYR A 169 -3.48 -2.13 11.85
N ALA A 170 -2.38 -1.57 11.32
CA ALA A 170 -1.02 -1.89 11.74
C ALA A 170 -0.82 -1.59 13.22
N SER A 171 -1.23 -0.41 13.70
CA SER A 171 -1.14 -0.01 15.10
C SER A 171 -1.88 -1.00 16.01
N ALA A 172 -3.12 -1.36 15.67
CA ALA A 172 -3.90 -2.31 16.44
C ALA A 172 -3.25 -3.71 16.46
N LEU A 173 -2.71 -4.17 15.33
CA LEU A 173 -2.01 -5.45 15.23
C LEU A 173 -0.72 -5.46 16.04
N LEU A 174 0.08 -4.40 15.99
CA LEU A 174 1.34 -4.28 16.72
C LEU A 174 1.10 -4.27 18.23
N VAL A 175 0.08 -3.54 18.70
CA VAL A 175 -0.35 -3.56 20.11
C VAL A 175 -0.80 -4.96 20.52
N LYS A 176 -1.67 -5.60 19.76
CA LYS A 176 -2.17 -6.95 20.04
C LYS A 176 -1.07 -8.00 20.01
N ALA A 177 -0.04 -7.83 19.19
CA ALA A 177 1.14 -8.69 19.13
C ALA A 177 2.16 -8.37 20.24
N GLY A 178 1.92 -7.37 21.09
CA GLY A 178 2.82 -6.93 22.15
C GLY A 178 4.11 -6.28 21.65
N ILE A 179 4.11 -5.73 20.43
CA ILE A 179 5.25 -4.99 19.84
C ILE A 179 5.14 -3.51 20.21
N GLY A 180 3.91 -2.97 20.25
CA GLY A 180 3.65 -1.54 20.45
C GLY A 180 3.78 -0.72 19.17
N THR A 181 3.40 0.55 19.24
CA THR A 181 3.33 1.47 18.08
C THR A 181 4.56 2.37 17.93
N ALA A 182 5.44 2.41 18.95
CA ALA A 182 6.66 3.21 18.90
C ALA A 182 7.55 2.93 17.67
N PRO A 183 7.78 1.66 17.25
CA PRO A 183 8.53 1.36 16.04
C PRO A 183 7.87 1.90 14.76
N GLN A 184 6.53 1.90 14.68
CA GLN A 184 5.79 2.43 13.53
C GLN A 184 6.02 3.94 13.39
N LYS A 185 5.91 4.69 14.49
CA LYS A 185 6.15 6.15 14.51
C LYS A 185 7.62 6.48 14.22
N SER A 186 8.55 5.76 14.86
CA SER A 186 10.00 5.93 14.63
C SER A 186 10.37 5.71 13.16
N LEU A 187 9.82 4.68 12.53
CA LEU A 187 10.08 4.40 11.13
C LEU A 187 9.66 5.56 10.23
N PHE A 188 8.50 6.18 10.46
CA PHE A 188 8.04 7.32 9.64
C PHE A 188 9.00 8.49 9.70
N VAL A 189 9.57 8.81 10.86
CA VAL A 189 10.60 9.84 11.00
C VAL A 189 11.86 9.47 10.23
N LYS A 190 12.32 8.22 10.33
CA LYS A 190 13.52 7.73 9.66
C LYS A 190 13.37 7.63 8.13
N LEU A 191 12.18 7.27 7.64
CA LEU A 191 11.93 7.13 6.21
C LEU A 191 12.16 8.44 5.45
N GLU A 192 11.80 9.58 6.02
CA GLU A 192 12.09 10.88 5.42
C GLU A 192 13.59 11.11 5.25
N ALA A 193 14.37 10.78 6.28
CA ALA A 193 15.83 10.89 6.24
C ALA A 193 16.50 9.86 5.29
N LEU A 194 16.06 8.60 5.33
CA LEU A 194 16.59 7.51 4.49
C LEU A 194 16.33 7.73 3.00
N THR A 195 15.26 8.43 2.69
CA THR A 195 14.78 8.59 1.32
C THR A 195 15.12 9.97 0.75
N GLY A 196 15.28 11.01 1.57
CA GLY A 196 15.65 12.36 1.16
C GLY A 196 17.16 12.55 0.89
N ALA A 197 18.02 11.72 1.48
CA ALA A 197 19.47 11.88 1.43
C ALA A 197 20.14 11.48 0.10
N ARG A 198 19.44 10.85 -0.86
CA ARG A 198 20.02 10.26 -2.09
C ARG A 198 19.67 10.95 -3.40
N GLY A 199 19.43 12.25 -3.39
CA GLY A 199 19.40 13.12 -4.60
C GLY A 199 18.59 12.55 -5.78
N ALA A 200 17.70 13.35 -6.32
CA ALA A 200 16.90 13.16 -7.53
C ALA A 200 15.62 12.32 -7.38
N GLY A 201 14.57 12.95 -6.90
CA GLY A 201 13.20 12.47 -7.04
C GLY A 201 12.53 12.11 -5.70
N ILE A 202 11.19 12.11 -5.70
CA ILE A 202 10.39 11.68 -4.56
C ILE A 202 10.71 10.20 -4.28
N PRO A 203 11.06 9.84 -3.04
CA PRO A 203 11.39 8.46 -2.66
C PRO A 203 10.30 7.46 -3.02
N VAL A 204 10.68 6.25 -3.41
CA VAL A 204 9.73 5.21 -3.85
C VAL A 204 8.66 4.96 -2.79
N TRP A 205 9.05 4.89 -1.50
CA TRP A 205 8.11 4.77 -0.40
C TRP A 205 7.13 5.95 -0.32
N LEU A 206 7.61 7.19 -0.36
CA LEU A 206 6.76 8.39 -0.28
C LEU A 206 5.87 8.60 -1.50
N ARG A 207 6.20 7.98 -2.64
CA ARG A 207 5.33 7.98 -3.83
C ARG A 207 4.13 7.06 -3.66
N SER A 208 4.31 5.94 -2.96
CA SER A 208 3.25 4.99 -2.65
C SER A 208 2.51 5.32 -1.34
N HIS A 209 3.19 5.94 -0.35
CA HIS A 209 2.70 6.18 1.02
C HIS A 209 3.03 7.61 1.50
N PRO A 210 2.31 8.63 1.01
CA PRO A 210 2.59 10.03 1.36
C PRO A 210 2.17 10.42 2.80
N HIS A 211 2.64 11.59 3.30
CA HIS A 211 2.18 12.28 4.51
C HIS A 211 2.54 11.67 5.87
N ALA A 212 3.84 11.45 6.16
CA ALA A 212 4.31 10.90 7.43
C ALA A 212 3.85 11.69 8.70
N PRO A 213 3.90 13.04 8.80
CA PRO A 213 3.50 13.75 10.02
C PRO A 213 2.02 13.57 10.38
N GLU A 214 1.11 13.64 9.39
CA GLU A 214 -0.33 13.45 9.61
C GLU A 214 -0.64 12.00 10.06
N ARG A 215 0.11 11.03 9.55
CA ARG A 215 -0.02 9.62 9.91
C ARG A 215 0.41 9.37 11.35
N ILE A 216 1.53 9.96 11.81
CA ILE A 216 1.99 9.88 13.20
C ILE A 216 0.92 10.45 14.14
N ALA A 217 0.39 11.64 13.86
CA ALA A 217 -0.66 12.25 14.67
C ALA A 217 -1.94 11.38 14.74
N ALA A 218 -2.31 10.70 13.64
CA ALA A 218 -3.45 9.79 13.63
C ALA A 218 -3.19 8.53 14.49
N ILE A 219 -1.97 8.00 14.50
CA ILE A 219 -1.57 6.87 15.36
C ILE A 219 -1.69 7.29 16.82
N GLU A 220 -1.16 8.45 17.21
CA GLU A 220 -1.22 8.98 18.57
C GLU A 220 -2.66 9.22 19.04
N ALA A 221 -3.52 9.72 18.16
CA ALA A 221 -4.95 9.87 18.45
C ALA A 221 -5.64 8.51 18.67
N ASN A 222 -5.25 7.47 17.95
CA ASN A 222 -5.75 6.10 18.16
C ASN A 222 -5.24 5.52 19.48
N GLU A 223 -3.96 5.70 19.83
CA GLU A 223 -3.38 5.29 21.11
C GLU A 223 -4.15 5.90 22.28
N ALA A 224 -4.39 7.20 22.25
CA ALA A 224 -5.17 7.91 23.27
C ALA A 224 -6.59 7.35 23.41
N ARG A 225 -7.24 7.03 22.29
CA ARG A 225 -8.59 6.45 22.26
C ARG A 225 -8.65 5.05 22.84
N TRP A 226 -7.62 4.24 22.61
CA TRP A 226 -7.56 2.86 23.09
C TRP A 226 -7.03 2.74 24.50
N GLY A 227 -6.57 3.83 25.12
CA GLY A 227 -5.95 3.82 26.45
C GLY A 227 -4.62 3.07 26.47
N THR A 228 -3.99 2.87 25.33
CA THR A 228 -2.69 2.24 25.20
C THR A 228 -1.61 3.31 25.32
N VAL A 229 -0.91 3.32 26.44
CA VAL A 229 0.32 4.13 26.58
C VAL A 229 1.41 3.37 25.84
N SER A 230 2.11 4.08 24.93
CA SER A 230 3.31 3.56 24.28
C SER A 230 4.33 3.22 25.36
N GLY A 231 4.58 1.94 25.59
CA GLY A 231 5.68 1.47 26.43
C GLY A 231 6.99 1.53 25.66
#